data_ed99ab0dc17bde29a6f343bf120829fa
#
_entry.id   ed99ab0dc17bde29a6f343bf120829fa
#
_cell.length_a   1.000
_cell.length_b   1.000
_cell.length_c   1.000
_cell.angle_alpha   90.00
_cell.angle_beta   90.00
_cell.angle_gamma   90.00
#
_symmetry.space_group_name_H-M   'P 1'
#
loop_
_entity.id
_entity.type
_entity.pdbx_description
1 polymer ?
#
loop_
_entity_poly.entity_id
_entity_poly.type
_entity_poly.pdbx_seq_one_letter_code
_entity_poly.pdbx_strand_id
1 'polypeptide(L)'
;MSPTRAARIAVLAVLALTVTSAATGARGSDLTPIYETRTPSGNGIGKFYMGREIANVMSHRRMSRLDRPGRERDERTDLLVEALPVEADDVVADIGAGTGYFSFRVAERVPNGVVYAVDIQQEMLDEIERRKRERGVDNIETMLGRVDDPGLGEQSADLIFIVDAYHEFSHPREMGEAMYKALRPGGQLIVVEERAEVSSRTFGALHSMTEAQARKEITASGFRWLRTESFLPQQHFLVFQIPTSP
;
A
#
# COMPACT_ATOMS: atom_id res chain seq x y z
N MET A 1 94.62 -45.91 -19.84
CA MET A 1 93.61 -47.02 -19.74
C MET A 1 92.30 -46.40 -19.23
N SER A 2 91.37 -46.31 -20.13
CA SER A 2 90.14 -45.51 -20.01
C SER A 2 89.00 -46.34 -19.45
N PRO A 3 88.11 -45.75 -18.67
CA PRO A 3 86.77 -46.33 -18.50
C PRO A 3 85.68 -45.51 -19.16
N THR A 4 84.81 -46.23 -19.73
CA THR A 4 83.59 -45.95 -20.45
C THR A 4 82.57 -45.06 -19.75
N ARG A 5 82.01 -44.09 -20.48
CA ARG A 5 80.85 -43.28 -20.08
C ARG A 5 79.56 -44.11 -20.34
N ALA A 6 78.75 -44.22 -19.27
CA ALA A 6 77.40 -44.70 -19.38
C ALA A 6 76.43 -43.48 -19.52
N ALA A 7 75.67 -43.51 -20.61
CA ALA A 7 74.62 -42.55 -20.87
C ALA A 7 73.37 -42.77 -20.00
N ARG A 8 72.92 -41.77 -19.25
CA ARG A 8 71.66 -41.81 -18.57
C ARG A 8 70.60 -41.16 -19.43
N ILE A 9 69.61 -41.95 -19.82
CA ILE A 9 68.41 -41.47 -20.49
C ILE A 9 67.47 -40.95 -19.41
N ALA A 10 67.17 -39.66 -19.49
CA ALA A 10 66.16 -39.04 -18.64
C ALA A 10 64.77 -39.16 -19.33
N VAL A 11 63.87 -39.89 -18.68
CA VAL A 11 62.48 -39.99 -19.11
C VAL A 11 61.72 -38.79 -18.50
N LEU A 12 61.29 -37.86 -19.34
CA LEU A 12 60.36 -36.79 -18.92
C LEU A 12 58.96 -37.34 -18.87
N ALA A 13 58.39 -37.46 -17.67
CA ALA A 13 56.99 -37.72 -17.49
C ALA A 13 56.23 -36.38 -17.63
N VAL A 14 55.44 -36.25 -18.69
CA VAL A 14 54.54 -35.13 -18.89
C VAL A 14 53.26 -35.40 -18.06
N LEU A 15 53.09 -34.66 -16.95
CA LEU A 15 51.91 -34.66 -16.14
C LEU A 15 50.87 -33.79 -16.82
N ALA A 16 49.86 -34.38 -17.47
CA ALA A 16 48.71 -33.65 -18.01
C ALA A 16 47.77 -33.26 -16.85
N LEU A 17 47.77 -31.99 -16.48
CA LEU A 17 46.80 -31.42 -15.53
C LEU A 17 45.47 -31.22 -16.27
N THR A 18 44.49 -32.09 -16.04
CA THR A 18 43.13 -31.87 -16.47
C THR A 18 42.45 -30.87 -15.50
N VAL A 19 42.31 -29.62 -15.96
CA VAL A 19 41.51 -28.60 -15.26
C VAL A 19 40.04 -28.95 -15.52
N THR A 20 39.39 -29.58 -14.55
CA THR A 20 37.94 -29.69 -14.49
C THR A 20 37.34 -28.31 -14.12
N SER A 21 36.87 -27.60 -15.14
CA SER A 21 36.08 -26.39 -14.96
C SER A 21 34.74 -26.77 -14.33
N ALA A 22 34.61 -26.57 -13.01
CA ALA A 22 33.32 -26.64 -12.36
C ALA A 22 32.52 -25.39 -12.80
N ALA A 23 31.59 -25.59 -13.72
CA ALA A 23 30.59 -24.59 -14.06
C ALA A 23 29.73 -24.34 -12.81
N THR A 24 30.05 -23.34 -12.04
CA THR A 24 29.16 -22.75 -11.02
C THR A 24 27.97 -22.18 -11.77
N GLY A 25 26.92 -23.01 -11.91
CA GLY A 25 25.62 -22.53 -12.33
C GLY A 25 25.12 -21.51 -11.32
N ALA A 26 25.30 -20.24 -11.64
CA ALA A 26 24.57 -19.18 -10.97
C ALA A 26 23.08 -19.49 -11.17
N ARG A 27 22.43 -19.99 -10.13
CA ARG A 27 20.97 -19.99 -10.06
C ARG A 27 20.58 -18.51 -10.10
N GLY A 28 20.22 -18.02 -11.28
CA GLY A 28 19.52 -16.78 -11.44
C GLY A 28 18.30 -16.90 -10.52
N SER A 29 18.23 -16.09 -9.47
CA SER A 29 17.00 -15.91 -8.73
C SER A 29 15.98 -15.45 -9.75
N ASP A 30 15.02 -16.32 -10.04
CA ASP A 30 13.85 -16.03 -10.88
C ASP A 30 13.01 -15.01 -10.11
N LEU A 31 13.47 -13.73 -10.11
CA LEU A 31 12.77 -12.64 -9.49
C LEU A 31 11.59 -12.31 -10.40
N THR A 32 10.49 -13.00 -10.19
CA THR A 32 9.22 -12.60 -10.79
C THR A 32 9.02 -11.10 -10.49
N PRO A 33 8.88 -10.24 -11.50
CA PRO A 33 8.71 -8.83 -11.26
C PRO A 33 7.48 -8.58 -10.39
N ILE A 34 7.60 -7.69 -9.42
CA ILE A 34 6.52 -7.33 -8.50
C ILE A 34 5.30 -6.82 -9.27
N TYR A 35 5.55 -6.12 -10.38
CA TYR A 35 4.53 -5.55 -11.25
C TYR A 35 4.65 -6.09 -12.66
N GLU A 36 3.48 -6.29 -13.30
CA GLU A 36 3.40 -6.59 -14.72
C GLU A 36 2.85 -5.38 -15.47
N THR A 37 3.27 -5.17 -16.71
CA THR A 37 2.73 -4.14 -17.60
C THR A 37 2.02 -4.79 -18.77
N ARG A 38 0.79 -4.36 -19.05
CA ARG A 38 -0.04 -4.83 -20.17
C ARG A 38 -0.76 -3.63 -20.80
N THR A 39 -1.45 -3.85 -21.91
CA THR A 39 -2.33 -2.83 -22.48
C THR A 39 -3.38 -2.42 -21.46
N PRO A 40 -3.53 -1.11 -21.16
CA PRO A 40 -4.52 -0.63 -20.20
C PRO A 40 -5.95 -0.98 -20.62
N SER A 41 -6.79 -1.36 -19.65
CA SER A 41 -8.23 -1.35 -19.83
C SER A 41 -8.79 0.09 -19.77
N GLY A 42 -10.06 0.29 -20.09
CA GLY A 42 -10.64 1.65 -20.20
C GLY A 42 -10.52 2.53 -18.94
N ASN A 43 -10.40 1.93 -17.74
CA ASN A 43 -10.26 2.63 -16.47
C ASN A 43 -8.99 2.26 -15.72
N GLY A 44 -8.06 1.53 -16.34
CA GLY A 44 -6.82 1.07 -15.73
C GLY A 44 -5.59 1.81 -16.26
N ILE A 45 -4.48 1.67 -15.54
CA ILE A 45 -3.18 2.25 -15.95
C ILE A 45 -2.29 1.24 -16.69
N GLY A 46 -2.77 0.01 -16.93
CA GLY A 46 -2.00 -1.08 -17.56
C GLY A 46 -0.89 -1.65 -16.68
N LYS A 47 -0.82 -1.24 -15.42
CA LYS A 47 0.08 -1.81 -14.40
C LYS A 47 -0.70 -2.79 -13.55
N PHE A 48 -0.15 -3.99 -13.38
CA PHE A 48 -0.79 -5.07 -12.63
C PHE A 48 0.02 -5.40 -11.38
N TYR A 49 -0.67 -5.55 -10.27
CA TYR A 49 -0.11 -6.03 -9.02
C TYR A 49 -0.83 -7.29 -8.57
N MET A 50 -0.10 -8.37 -8.40
CA MET A 50 -0.60 -9.68 -7.97
C MET A 50 -1.82 -10.21 -8.75
N GLY A 51 -1.91 -9.81 -10.06
CA GLY A 51 -2.98 -10.23 -10.98
C GLY A 51 -4.11 -9.22 -11.16
N ARG A 52 -4.21 -8.16 -10.34
CA ARG A 52 -5.17 -7.08 -10.46
C ARG A 52 -4.58 -5.93 -11.28
N GLU A 53 -5.34 -5.40 -12.25
CA GLU A 53 -5.01 -4.12 -12.88
C GLU A 53 -5.31 -2.97 -11.92
N ILE A 54 -4.40 -2.02 -11.82
CA ILE A 54 -4.54 -0.84 -10.99
C ILE A 54 -5.43 0.17 -11.71
N ALA A 55 -6.40 0.75 -11.00
CA ALA A 55 -7.29 1.76 -11.53
C ALA A 55 -6.59 3.11 -11.79
N ASN A 56 -7.14 3.91 -12.69
CA ASN A 56 -6.76 5.30 -12.82
C ASN A 56 -7.16 6.10 -11.58
N VAL A 57 -6.28 6.98 -11.13
CA VAL A 57 -6.56 7.91 -10.03
C VAL A 57 -7.71 8.85 -10.40
N MET A 58 -8.66 9.03 -9.50
CA MET A 58 -9.73 10.01 -9.67
C MET A 58 -9.15 11.44 -9.62
N SER A 59 -9.29 12.19 -10.71
CA SER A 59 -8.81 13.57 -10.77
C SER A 59 -9.55 14.48 -9.78
N HIS A 60 -8.81 15.42 -9.13
CA HIS A 60 -9.37 16.49 -8.30
C HIS A 60 -10.50 17.27 -8.96
N ARG A 61 -10.53 17.36 -10.30
CA ARG A 61 -11.64 18.00 -11.04
C ARG A 61 -13.00 17.36 -10.78
N ARG A 62 -13.02 16.16 -10.22
CA ARG A 62 -14.22 15.41 -9.85
C ARG A 62 -14.44 15.34 -8.34
N MET A 63 -13.71 16.15 -7.55
CA MET A 63 -13.74 16.13 -6.09
C MET A 63 -15.15 16.31 -5.50
N SER A 64 -16.02 17.07 -6.17
CA SER A 64 -17.41 17.25 -5.73
C SER A 64 -18.19 15.93 -5.58
N ARG A 65 -17.75 14.84 -6.22
CA ARG A 65 -18.35 13.51 -6.08
C ARG A 65 -18.09 12.90 -4.70
N LEU A 66 -17.00 13.28 -4.05
CA LEU A 66 -16.63 12.82 -2.72
C LEU A 66 -17.59 13.35 -1.64
N ASP A 67 -18.21 14.50 -1.91
CA ASP A 67 -19.16 15.18 -1.00
C ASP A 67 -20.59 15.11 -1.52
N ARG A 68 -20.91 14.15 -2.38
CA ARG A 68 -22.25 14.05 -3.00
C ARG A 68 -23.35 13.94 -1.96
N PRO A 69 -24.50 14.58 -2.19
CA PRO A 69 -25.67 14.40 -1.34
C PRO A 69 -26.05 12.94 -1.22
N GLY A 70 -26.37 12.47 -0.02
CA GLY A 70 -26.78 11.12 0.25
C GLY A 70 -25.65 10.10 0.45
N ARG A 71 -24.38 10.49 0.32
CA ARG A 71 -23.24 9.59 0.55
C ARG A 71 -23.33 8.88 1.89
N GLU A 72 -23.61 9.62 2.95
CA GLU A 72 -23.73 9.06 4.30
C GLU A 72 -24.86 7.98 4.38
N ARG A 73 -26.02 8.26 3.78
CA ARG A 73 -27.13 7.30 3.73
C ARG A 73 -26.76 6.05 2.92
N ASP A 74 -26.09 6.23 1.79
CA ASP A 74 -25.86 5.17 0.81
C ASP A 74 -24.69 4.27 1.20
N GLU A 75 -23.63 4.85 1.81
CA GLU A 75 -22.41 4.15 2.23
C GLU A 75 -22.35 3.88 3.74
N ARG A 76 -23.23 4.52 4.54
CA ARG A 76 -23.20 4.46 6.01
C ARG A 76 -21.84 4.91 6.56
N THR A 77 -21.39 6.06 6.05
CA THR A 77 -20.12 6.68 6.50
C THR A 77 -20.11 7.03 7.98
N ASP A 78 -21.29 7.23 8.58
CA ASP A 78 -21.49 7.36 10.02
C ASP A 78 -20.96 6.13 10.77
N LEU A 79 -21.40 4.92 10.36
CA LEU A 79 -20.97 3.66 10.97
C LEU A 79 -19.48 3.38 10.69
N LEU A 80 -18.97 3.77 9.51
CA LEU A 80 -17.56 3.62 9.18
C LEU A 80 -16.70 4.41 10.19
N VAL A 81 -17.01 5.68 10.38
CA VAL A 81 -16.27 6.54 11.31
C VAL A 81 -16.39 6.02 12.73
N GLU A 82 -17.59 5.59 13.17
CA GLU A 82 -17.81 5.01 14.51
C GLU A 82 -16.97 3.75 14.75
N ALA A 83 -16.79 2.92 13.71
CA ALA A 83 -16.07 1.66 13.80
C ALA A 83 -14.53 1.81 13.78
N LEU A 84 -14.00 2.99 13.44
CA LEU A 84 -12.56 3.23 13.53
C LEU A 84 -12.10 3.15 15.00
N PRO A 85 -11.10 2.32 15.33
CA PRO A 85 -10.62 2.13 16.70
C PRO A 85 -9.68 3.27 17.10
N VAL A 86 -10.22 4.44 17.37
CA VAL A 86 -9.45 5.64 17.75
C VAL A 86 -9.75 6.09 19.16
N GLU A 87 -8.71 6.50 19.88
CA GLU A 87 -8.75 7.17 21.17
C GLU A 87 -8.60 8.69 20.98
N ALA A 88 -8.93 9.46 22.02
CA ALA A 88 -9.01 10.93 21.93
C ALA A 88 -7.67 11.63 21.62
N ASP A 89 -6.55 11.00 21.88
CA ASP A 89 -5.18 11.51 21.72
C ASP A 89 -4.37 10.80 20.63
N ASP A 90 -5.03 9.95 19.82
CA ASP A 90 -4.38 9.20 18.75
C ASP A 90 -3.88 10.10 17.62
N VAL A 91 -2.81 9.65 17.00
CA VAL A 91 -2.30 10.12 15.72
C VAL A 91 -2.86 9.23 14.61
N VAL A 92 -3.72 9.78 13.78
CA VAL A 92 -4.43 9.05 12.72
C VAL A 92 -4.00 9.56 11.36
N ALA A 93 -3.81 8.67 10.39
CA ALA A 93 -3.55 9.06 9.00
C ALA A 93 -4.68 8.59 8.06
N ASP A 94 -5.22 9.52 7.28
CA ASP A 94 -6.20 9.32 6.22
C ASP A 94 -5.45 9.34 4.88
N ILE A 95 -5.23 8.17 4.25
CA ILE A 95 -4.45 8.05 3.03
C ILE A 95 -5.36 8.02 1.79
N GLY A 96 -5.20 9.00 0.91
CA GLY A 96 -6.15 9.30 -0.17
C GLY A 96 -7.32 10.14 0.36
N ALA A 97 -7.00 11.14 1.20
CA ALA A 97 -7.99 11.91 1.96
C ALA A 97 -8.98 12.68 1.09
N GLY A 98 -8.65 12.96 -0.18
CA GLY A 98 -9.49 13.69 -1.10
C GLY A 98 -9.87 15.07 -0.55
N THR A 99 -11.16 15.31 -0.39
CA THR A 99 -11.70 16.58 0.17
C THR A 99 -11.68 16.64 1.69
N GLY A 100 -11.11 15.63 2.36
CA GLY A 100 -11.14 15.52 3.82
C GLY A 100 -12.48 15.04 4.38
N TYR A 101 -13.32 14.42 3.55
CA TYR A 101 -14.64 13.96 3.99
C TYR A 101 -14.60 13.13 5.27
N PHE A 102 -13.66 12.21 5.37
CA PHE A 102 -13.43 11.40 6.58
C PHE A 102 -12.50 12.09 7.57
N SER A 103 -11.45 12.79 7.10
CA SER A 103 -10.49 13.47 7.97
C SER A 103 -11.17 14.39 8.97
N PHE A 104 -12.16 15.20 8.53
CA PHE A 104 -12.89 16.11 9.42
C PHE A 104 -13.74 15.37 10.47
N ARG A 105 -14.36 14.25 10.11
CA ARG A 105 -15.16 13.43 11.03
C ARG A 105 -14.30 12.71 12.06
N VAL A 106 -13.12 12.26 11.64
CA VAL A 106 -12.16 11.60 12.53
C VAL A 106 -11.51 12.62 13.46
N ALA A 107 -11.23 13.83 13.00
CA ALA A 107 -10.68 14.91 13.82
C ALA A 107 -11.58 15.26 15.04
N GLU A 108 -12.90 15.14 14.89
CA GLU A 108 -13.86 15.32 16.01
C GLU A 108 -13.72 14.20 17.07
N ARG A 109 -13.22 13.03 16.70
CA ARG A 109 -13.02 11.87 17.59
C ARG A 109 -11.66 11.86 18.29
N VAL A 110 -10.69 12.59 17.74
CA VAL A 110 -9.33 12.71 18.29
C VAL A 110 -9.03 14.16 18.68
N PRO A 111 -9.81 14.77 19.60
CA PRO A 111 -9.70 16.19 19.91
C PRO A 111 -8.38 16.59 20.55
N ASN A 112 -7.63 15.66 21.11
CA ASN A 112 -6.29 15.87 21.69
C ASN A 112 -5.18 15.26 20.84
N GLY A 113 -5.53 14.60 19.74
CA GLY A 113 -4.64 13.99 18.77
C GLY A 113 -4.54 14.81 17.49
N VAL A 114 -4.12 14.18 16.42
CA VAL A 114 -3.98 14.79 15.09
C VAL A 114 -4.41 13.83 13.99
N VAL A 115 -5.00 14.39 12.93
CA VAL A 115 -5.30 13.65 11.69
C VAL A 115 -4.38 14.16 10.59
N TYR A 116 -3.48 13.31 10.10
CA TYR A 116 -2.73 13.55 8.87
C TYR A 116 -3.62 13.21 7.66
N ALA A 117 -4.06 14.23 6.94
CA ALA A 117 -4.79 14.09 5.69
C ALA A 117 -3.80 14.04 4.53
N VAL A 118 -3.55 12.84 4.01
CA VAL A 118 -2.53 12.58 2.98
C VAL A 118 -3.21 12.38 1.63
N ASP A 119 -2.78 13.15 0.63
CA ASP A 119 -3.21 12.96 -0.77
C ASP A 119 -2.03 13.22 -1.72
N ILE A 120 -2.06 12.63 -2.92
CA ILE A 120 -1.04 12.86 -3.96
C ILE A 120 -1.36 14.07 -4.84
N GLN A 121 -2.55 14.67 -4.71
CA GLN A 121 -3.02 15.81 -5.48
C GLN A 121 -3.08 17.06 -4.58
N GLN A 122 -2.24 18.05 -4.85
CA GLN A 122 -2.18 19.28 -4.08
C GLN A 122 -3.53 19.99 -4.00
N GLU A 123 -4.32 19.94 -5.07
CA GLU A 123 -5.63 20.59 -5.12
C GLU A 123 -6.65 19.97 -4.15
N MET A 124 -6.51 18.70 -3.80
CA MET A 124 -7.30 18.07 -2.74
C MET A 124 -6.91 18.63 -1.37
N LEU A 125 -5.61 18.75 -1.12
CA LEU A 125 -5.09 19.31 0.13
C LEU A 125 -5.44 20.80 0.28
N ASP A 126 -5.40 21.58 -0.80
CA ASP A 126 -5.81 22.98 -0.80
C ASP A 126 -7.29 23.13 -0.41
N GLU A 127 -8.13 22.21 -0.86
CA GLU A 127 -9.55 22.17 -0.45
C GLU A 127 -9.71 21.82 1.02
N ILE A 128 -8.92 20.89 1.57
CA ILE A 128 -8.91 20.59 3.01
C ILE A 128 -8.50 21.84 3.80
N GLU A 129 -7.42 22.51 3.40
CA GLU A 129 -6.93 23.72 4.08
C GLU A 129 -7.94 24.87 4.04
N ARG A 130 -8.69 25.02 2.93
CA ARG A 130 -9.79 25.96 2.84
C ARG A 130 -10.88 25.63 3.87
N ARG A 131 -11.30 24.38 3.94
CA ARG A 131 -12.36 23.89 4.84
C ARG A 131 -11.93 23.98 6.31
N LYS A 132 -10.68 23.69 6.64
CA LYS A 132 -10.12 23.85 7.98
C LYS A 132 -10.33 25.30 8.49
N ARG A 133 -9.92 26.27 7.66
CA ARG A 133 -10.10 27.70 8.00
C ARG A 133 -11.57 28.08 8.20
N GLU A 134 -12.45 27.59 7.32
CA GLU A 134 -13.88 27.90 7.39
C GLU A 134 -14.57 27.29 8.62
N ARG A 135 -14.11 26.11 9.05
CA ARG A 135 -14.71 25.37 10.17
C ARG A 135 -14.00 25.60 11.51
N GLY A 136 -12.83 26.27 11.51
CA GLY A 136 -12.02 26.45 12.72
C GLY A 136 -11.47 25.14 13.28
N VAL A 137 -11.03 24.21 12.40
CA VAL A 137 -10.47 22.91 12.80
C VAL A 137 -8.95 22.99 12.76
N ASP A 138 -8.29 22.75 13.89
CA ASP A 138 -6.84 22.92 14.05
C ASP A 138 -6.07 21.57 14.09
N ASN A 139 -6.73 20.46 14.38
CA ASN A 139 -6.11 19.15 14.56
C ASN A 139 -6.12 18.28 13.29
N ILE A 140 -6.16 18.88 12.12
CA ILE A 140 -5.87 18.22 10.83
C ILE A 140 -4.60 18.82 10.25
N GLU A 141 -3.67 18.00 9.83
CA GLU A 141 -2.47 18.41 9.10
C GLU A 141 -2.50 17.82 7.69
N THR A 142 -2.37 18.65 6.67
CA THR A 142 -2.33 18.20 5.27
C THR A 142 -0.92 17.79 4.88
N MET A 143 -0.80 16.69 4.15
CA MET A 143 0.49 16.16 3.72
C MET A 143 0.44 15.72 2.25
N LEU A 144 1.33 16.29 1.43
CA LEU A 144 1.48 15.84 0.05
C LEU A 144 2.29 14.54 0.00
N GLY A 145 1.57 13.44 -0.19
CA GLY A 145 2.16 12.12 -0.37
C GLY A 145 2.78 11.92 -1.75
N ARG A 146 3.57 10.86 -1.89
CA ARG A 146 4.03 10.35 -3.17
C ARG A 146 3.24 9.09 -3.53
N VAL A 147 3.42 8.63 -4.75
CA VAL A 147 2.74 7.40 -5.24
C VAL A 147 3.20 6.12 -4.53
N ASP A 148 4.35 6.17 -3.88
CA ASP A 148 5.06 5.06 -3.24
C ASP A 148 5.31 5.26 -1.73
N ASP A 149 4.97 6.43 -1.19
CA ASP A 149 5.26 6.80 0.19
C ASP A 149 4.28 7.89 0.69
N PRO A 150 3.56 7.67 1.79
CA PRO A 150 2.66 8.68 2.33
C PRO A 150 3.38 9.88 2.96
N GLY A 151 4.70 9.78 3.17
CA GLY A 151 5.51 10.83 3.80
C GLY A 151 5.43 10.87 5.33
N LEU A 152 4.84 9.87 5.96
CA LEU A 152 4.74 9.76 7.42
C LEU A 152 6.09 9.33 8.03
N GLY A 153 6.40 9.84 9.21
CA GLY A 153 7.56 9.39 9.98
C GLY A 153 7.44 7.94 10.46
N GLU A 154 8.55 7.30 10.75
CA GLU A 154 8.54 5.95 11.33
C GLU A 154 7.86 5.97 12.71
N GLN A 155 6.98 4.99 12.97
CA GLN A 155 6.25 4.82 14.23
C GLN A 155 5.54 6.11 14.70
N SER A 156 5.00 6.88 13.75
CA SER A 156 4.37 8.16 14.02
C SER A 156 2.84 8.08 14.15
N ALA A 157 2.19 7.01 13.63
CA ALA A 157 0.75 6.87 13.63
C ALA A 157 0.27 5.67 14.48
N ASP A 158 -0.86 5.86 15.16
CA ASP A 158 -1.57 4.82 15.91
C ASP A 158 -2.51 4.05 14.99
N LEU A 159 -3.15 4.77 14.07
CA LEU A 159 -4.06 4.24 13.07
C LEU A 159 -3.77 4.85 11.69
N ILE A 160 -3.80 4.01 10.66
CA ILE A 160 -3.89 4.44 9.27
C ILE A 160 -5.20 3.89 8.71
N PHE A 161 -5.94 4.73 7.97
CA PHE A 161 -7.10 4.24 7.25
C PHE A 161 -7.12 4.73 5.79
N ILE A 162 -7.76 3.94 4.93
CA ILE A 162 -7.90 4.18 3.49
C ILE A 162 -9.36 3.89 3.14
N VAL A 163 -10.05 4.81 2.46
CA VAL A 163 -11.44 4.61 2.02
C VAL A 163 -11.57 4.83 0.53
N ASP A 164 -11.91 3.78 -0.20
CA ASP A 164 -12.13 3.76 -1.65
C ASP A 164 -10.98 4.44 -2.44
N ALA A 165 -9.73 4.18 -2.03
CA ALA A 165 -8.54 4.76 -2.65
C ALA A 165 -7.42 3.74 -2.92
N TYR A 166 -7.34 2.62 -2.17
CA TYR A 166 -6.26 1.65 -2.32
C TYR A 166 -6.20 1.04 -3.73
N HIS A 167 -7.34 0.82 -4.37
CA HIS A 167 -7.41 0.28 -5.73
C HIS A 167 -6.74 1.18 -6.79
N GLU A 168 -6.51 2.47 -6.49
CA GLU A 168 -5.84 3.46 -7.33
C GLU A 168 -4.33 3.56 -7.07
N PHE A 169 -3.79 2.91 -6.02
CA PHE A 169 -2.36 2.99 -5.70
C PHE A 169 -1.51 2.37 -6.80
N SER A 170 -0.71 3.20 -7.49
CA SER A 170 0.16 2.76 -8.57
C SER A 170 1.38 1.96 -8.08
N HIS A 171 1.73 2.09 -6.80
CA HIS A 171 2.82 1.38 -6.12
C HIS A 171 2.34 0.79 -4.79
N PRO A 172 1.33 -0.13 -4.82
CA PRO A 172 0.69 -0.60 -3.59
C PRO A 172 1.64 -1.36 -2.65
N ARG A 173 2.69 -2.00 -3.18
CA ARG A 173 3.69 -2.69 -2.38
C ARG A 173 4.53 -1.70 -1.57
N GLU A 174 5.12 -0.72 -2.24
CA GLU A 174 5.98 0.29 -1.64
C GLU A 174 5.19 1.15 -0.66
N MET A 175 4.00 1.58 -1.05
CA MET A 175 3.08 2.32 -0.17
C MET A 175 2.71 1.50 1.07
N GLY A 176 2.42 0.22 0.91
CA GLY A 176 2.13 -0.69 2.01
C GLY A 176 3.31 -0.84 2.97
N GLU A 177 4.53 -0.99 2.45
CA GLU A 177 5.75 -1.06 3.27
C GLU A 177 6.05 0.26 4.00
N ALA A 178 5.77 1.42 3.37
CA ALA A 178 5.92 2.72 4.01
C ALA A 178 4.89 2.92 5.14
N MET A 179 3.62 2.57 4.90
CA MET A 179 2.57 2.59 5.94
C MET A 179 2.88 1.64 7.10
N TYR A 180 3.44 0.45 6.80
CA TYR A 180 3.86 -0.50 7.83
C TYR A 180 4.91 0.12 8.78
N LYS A 181 5.90 0.84 8.23
CA LYS A 181 6.93 1.53 9.03
C LYS A 181 6.38 2.72 9.80
N ALA A 182 5.37 3.40 9.24
CA ALA A 182 4.77 4.58 9.86
C ALA A 182 3.90 4.23 11.08
N LEU A 183 3.35 3.03 11.15
CA LEU A 183 2.57 2.59 12.31
C LEU A 183 3.43 2.27 13.52
N ARG A 184 2.96 2.66 14.70
CA ARG A 184 3.51 2.25 16.00
C ARG A 184 3.32 0.74 16.23
N PRO A 185 4.14 0.08 17.05
CA PRO A 185 3.92 -1.31 17.42
C PRO A 185 2.50 -1.56 17.93
N GLY A 186 1.78 -2.50 17.30
CA GLY A 186 0.37 -2.76 17.58
C GLY A 186 -0.62 -1.87 16.84
N GLY A 187 -0.15 -0.87 16.10
CA GLY A 187 -0.98 0.00 15.27
C GLY A 187 -1.74 -0.76 14.18
N GLN A 188 -2.84 -0.20 13.74
CA GLN A 188 -3.75 -0.84 12.79
C GLN A 188 -3.82 -0.09 11.47
N LEU A 189 -4.00 -0.85 10.39
CA LEU A 189 -4.39 -0.36 9.07
C LEU A 189 -5.82 -0.81 8.80
N ILE A 190 -6.70 0.16 8.55
CA ILE A 190 -8.08 -0.09 8.13
C ILE A 190 -8.17 0.21 6.62
N VAL A 191 -8.66 -0.76 5.86
CA VAL A 191 -8.88 -0.58 4.42
C VAL A 191 -10.35 -0.81 4.14
N VAL A 192 -10.99 0.21 3.59
CA VAL A 192 -12.40 0.19 3.19
C VAL A 192 -12.45 0.29 1.67
N GLU A 193 -13.05 -0.70 1.03
CA GLU A 193 -13.13 -0.80 -0.43
C GLU A 193 -14.48 -1.32 -0.89
N GLU A 194 -15.00 -0.81 -2.01
CA GLU A 194 -16.23 -1.32 -2.61
C GLU A 194 -16.08 -2.81 -2.94
N ARG A 195 -17.13 -3.60 -2.62
CA ARG A 195 -17.13 -5.06 -2.80
C ARG A 195 -17.26 -5.44 -4.27
N ALA A 196 -16.23 -6.05 -4.84
CA ALA A 196 -16.32 -6.60 -6.19
C ALA A 196 -17.20 -7.86 -6.28
N GLU A 197 -17.43 -8.55 -5.17
CA GLU A 197 -18.30 -9.74 -5.06
C GLU A 197 -19.79 -9.38 -5.21
N VAL A 198 -20.17 -8.19 -4.78
CA VAL A 198 -21.52 -7.69 -4.92
C VAL A 198 -21.51 -6.75 -6.10
N SER A 199 -21.78 -7.25 -7.28
CA SER A 199 -21.75 -6.54 -8.56
C SER A 199 -22.52 -5.20 -8.55
N SER A 200 -22.07 -4.24 -7.78
CA SER A 200 -22.51 -2.87 -7.87
C SER A 200 -21.60 -2.19 -8.89
N ARG A 201 -22.14 -1.82 -10.01
CA ARG A 201 -21.39 -1.18 -11.12
C ARG A 201 -21.36 0.33 -10.98
N THR A 202 -21.50 0.84 -9.77
CA THR A 202 -21.63 2.28 -9.54
C THR A 202 -20.36 3.03 -9.95
N PHE A 203 -19.18 2.43 -9.73
CA PHE A 203 -17.89 3.06 -10.01
C PHE A 203 -17.05 2.35 -11.09
N GLY A 204 -17.45 1.18 -11.57
CA GLY A 204 -16.74 0.39 -12.56
C GLY A 204 -15.86 -0.72 -11.93
N ALA A 205 -15.53 -1.75 -12.72
CA ALA A 205 -14.91 -2.99 -12.24
C ALA A 205 -13.53 -2.82 -11.58
N LEU A 206 -12.77 -1.76 -11.91
CA LEU A 206 -11.44 -1.52 -11.33
C LEU A 206 -11.48 -0.67 -10.05
N HIS A 207 -12.62 -0.03 -9.75
CA HIS A 207 -12.80 0.76 -8.52
C HIS A 207 -13.47 -0.04 -7.40
N SER A 208 -13.35 -1.35 -7.46
CA SER A 208 -13.80 -2.28 -6.41
C SER A 208 -12.80 -3.41 -6.24
N MET A 209 -12.75 -4.01 -5.06
CA MET A 209 -11.84 -5.10 -4.75
C MET A 209 -12.58 -6.27 -4.10
N THR A 210 -12.14 -7.50 -4.39
CA THR A 210 -12.56 -8.63 -3.57
C THR A 210 -11.80 -8.63 -2.25
N GLU A 211 -12.43 -9.12 -1.18
CA GLU A 211 -11.75 -9.32 0.10
C GLU A 211 -10.45 -10.12 -0.07
N ALA A 212 -10.53 -11.21 -0.85
CA ALA A 212 -9.38 -12.08 -1.08
C ALA A 212 -8.19 -11.34 -1.73
N GLN A 213 -8.47 -10.45 -2.71
CA GLN A 213 -7.43 -9.68 -3.37
C GLN A 213 -6.83 -8.61 -2.45
N ALA A 214 -7.66 -7.86 -1.72
CA ALA A 214 -7.18 -6.87 -0.76
C ALA A 214 -6.30 -7.51 0.33
N ARG A 215 -6.74 -8.63 0.90
CA ARG A 215 -5.95 -9.38 1.87
C ARG A 215 -4.61 -9.85 1.30
N LYS A 216 -4.62 -10.42 0.09
CA LYS A 216 -3.42 -10.90 -0.59
C LYS A 216 -2.39 -9.78 -0.78
N GLU A 217 -2.83 -8.62 -1.27
CA GLU A 217 -1.95 -7.49 -1.56
C GLU A 217 -1.38 -6.85 -0.30
N ILE A 218 -2.23 -6.60 0.71
CA ILE A 218 -1.84 -5.89 1.93
C ILE A 218 -0.96 -6.77 2.82
N THR A 219 -1.26 -8.07 2.94
CA THR A 219 -0.40 -8.98 3.72
C THR A 219 0.98 -9.17 3.09
N ALA A 220 1.12 -8.99 1.79
CA ALA A 220 2.42 -9.02 1.11
C ALA A 220 3.36 -7.89 1.55
N SER A 221 2.82 -6.77 2.09
CA SER A 221 3.60 -5.65 2.66
C SER A 221 3.95 -5.86 4.15
N GLY A 222 3.67 -7.03 4.71
CA GLY A 222 4.03 -7.39 6.10
C GLY A 222 2.89 -7.31 7.11
N PHE A 223 1.75 -6.75 6.75
CA PHE A 223 0.59 -6.68 7.63
C PHE A 223 -0.02 -8.05 7.91
N ARG A 224 -0.52 -8.23 9.13
CA ARG A 224 -1.36 -9.37 9.49
C ARG A 224 -2.82 -8.98 9.37
N TRP A 225 -3.58 -9.68 8.54
CA TRP A 225 -5.03 -9.55 8.53
C TRP A 225 -5.62 -10.09 9.84
N LEU A 226 -6.51 -9.33 10.46
CA LEU A 226 -7.21 -9.72 11.69
C LEU A 226 -8.63 -10.21 11.40
N ARG A 227 -9.42 -9.40 10.70
CA ARG A 227 -10.82 -9.66 10.39
C ARG A 227 -11.33 -8.75 9.29
N THR A 228 -12.47 -9.11 8.75
CA THR A 228 -13.28 -8.28 7.87
C THR A 228 -14.67 -8.12 8.50
N GLU A 229 -15.13 -6.89 8.58
CA GLU A 229 -16.47 -6.56 9.07
C GLU A 229 -17.42 -6.33 7.91
N SER A 230 -18.71 -6.66 8.10
CA SER A 230 -19.74 -6.64 7.05
C SER A 230 -20.90 -5.71 7.33
N PHE A 231 -20.73 -4.75 8.25
CA PHE A 231 -21.78 -3.80 8.64
C PHE A 231 -22.04 -2.71 7.60
N LEU A 232 -21.07 -2.43 6.71
CA LEU A 232 -21.25 -1.47 5.63
C LEU A 232 -22.06 -2.09 4.48
N PRO A 233 -22.97 -1.33 3.85
CA PRO A 233 -23.86 -1.88 2.82
C PRO A 233 -23.13 -2.22 1.51
N GLN A 234 -22.08 -1.49 1.16
CA GLN A 234 -21.40 -1.59 -0.15
C GLN A 234 -19.92 -1.96 -0.04
N GLN A 235 -19.26 -1.63 1.06
CA GLN A 235 -17.83 -1.82 1.23
C GLN A 235 -17.48 -3.01 2.14
N HIS A 236 -16.26 -3.54 1.93
CA HIS A 236 -15.54 -4.29 2.95
C HIS A 236 -14.92 -3.32 3.96
N PHE A 237 -14.91 -3.66 5.23
CA PHE A 237 -14.13 -3.00 6.26
C PHE A 237 -13.08 -4.00 6.76
N LEU A 238 -11.87 -3.91 6.21
CA LEU A 238 -10.78 -4.85 6.49
C LEU A 238 -9.85 -4.28 7.56
N VAL A 239 -9.57 -5.07 8.56
CA VAL A 239 -8.70 -4.71 9.68
C VAL A 239 -7.41 -5.49 9.59
N PHE A 240 -6.29 -4.75 9.50
CA PHE A 240 -4.94 -5.28 9.55
C PHE A 240 -4.17 -4.69 10.72
N GLN A 241 -3.10 -5.35 11.12
CA GLN A 241 -2.25 -4.91 12.22
C GLN A 241 -0.78 -5.22 11.93
N ILE A 242 0.12 -4.38 12.41
CA ILE A 242 1.52 -4.75 12.52
C ILE A 242 1.72 -5.58 13.79
N PRO A 243 2.66 -6.56 13.80
CA PRO A 243 2.95 -7.33 15.02
C PRO A 243 3.37 -6.40 16.18
N THR A 244 2.83 -6.65 17.35
CA THR A 244 3.37 -6.09 18.59
C THR A 244 4.68 -6.82 18.86
N SER A 245 5.80 -6.27 18.51
CA SER A 245 7.18 -6.84 18.65
C SER A 245 7.30 -8.33 18.89
N PRO A 246 8.32 -8.99 18.32
CA PRO A 246 8.52 -10.42 18.57
C PRO A 246 8.81 -10.71 20.02
#